data_c3a0d425834d7540d9aeccfa3460cbd9
#
_entry.id   c3a0d425834d7540d9aeccfa3460cbd9
#
_cell.length_a   1.000
_cell.length_b   1.000
_cell.length_c   1.000
_cell.angle_alpha   90.00
_cell.angle_beta   90.00
_cell.angle_gamma   90.00
#
_symmetry.space_group_name_H-M   'P 1'
#
loop_
_entity.id
_entity.type
_entity.pdbx_description
1 polymer ?
#
loop_
_entity_poly.entity_id
_entity_poly.type
_entity_poly.pdbx_seq_one_letter_code
_entity_poly.pdbx_strand_id
1 'polypeptide(L)'
;MINKDTQKIKRIELPICTTPEVRTYSYYALPQCIIMAEERIGKRIAEFEICETDNDTWTSIGMKKEGMHWKYESEDKYNRFCNGCIYRPLSDNEGYVHIKVNFQQESEPWAAVNVFLTDDEENVLLGDNEYICRFGNFIHDGVSLYYSGKKEQMKERLDGKQGDFVLSLSNGKIECFFGIGKQIKKIGEKQINTTKKLYIGVQVRHEENSFYPWLFSNFIQIKCNLDSEHRRLEFYNFYKKEQFDLPNHFLDYNYVKVSDMLHYGGVKALKWELEQKRYIEIKLDQYYLFGRDEYHYAHHLHQNLIYGFDDKQKVFMTVGYDNSGKIQRYNVSYRDINETLKRNKSHIIKIITYCQGFRFYRFMPEYIQRICKDYLEEKNTELLMQAFLPTEKTVQGIGIYRELCTQKGINLLIADRRISYLLYEHKVIMEKRIEYMWEEKLINEELYKKLKLLSQTARTTAFNLVHLMQKYRFRPDKREDLSLIHISE
;
A
#
# COMPACT_ATOMS: atom_id res chain seq x y z
N MET A 1 21.08 43.37 13.02
CA MET A 1 19.66 43.12 12.71
C MET A 1 19.52 41.66 12.34
N ILE A 2 19.05 40.86 13.29
CA ILE A 2 18.86 39.43 13.10
C ILE A 2 17.52 39.27 12.35
N ASN A 3 17.59 38.80 11.11
CA ASN A 3 16.42 38.41 10.33
C ASN A 3 15.61 37.38 11.16
N LYS A 4 14.46 37.81 11.67
CA LYS A 4 13.46 36.87 12.17
C LYS A 4 12.93 36.11 10.95
N ASP A 5 13.50 34.97 10.69
CA ASP A 5 12.89 33.99 9.80
C ASP A 5 11.46 33.78 10.27
N THR A 6 10.52 34.30 9.52
CA THR A 6 9.10 33.98 9.66
C THR A 6 8.97 32.49 9.40
N GLN A 7 9.05 31.68 10.46
CA GLN A 7 8.78 30.24 10.39
C GLN A 7 7.40 30.07 9.75
N LYS A 8 7.41 29.61 8.52
CA LYS A 8 6.19 29.37 7.74
C LYS A 8 5.36 28.35 8.54
N ILE A 9 4.20 28.77 9.04
CA ILE A 9 3.25 27.89 9.73
C ILE A 9 2.96 26.71 8.81
N LYS A 10 3.28 25.50 9.26
CA LYS A 10 3.22 24.29 8.46
C LYS A 10 2.17 23.33 9.02
N ARG A 11 1.44 22.70 8.14
CA ARG A 11 0.56 21.57 8.45
C ARG A 11 0.90 20.42 7.53
N ILE A 12 1.06 19.24 8.11
CA ILE A 12 1.24 17.99 7.38
C ILE A 12 0.26 16.98 7.94
N GLU A 13 -0.41 16.26 7.04
CA GLU A 13 -1.30 15.17 7.37
C GLU A 13 -1.07 14.03 6.36
N LEU A 14 -0.54 12.91 6.83
CA LEU A 14 -0.34 11.72 6.02
C LEU A 14 -1.63 10.91 5.93
N PRO A 15 -1.86 10.16 4.84
CA PRO A 15 -3.02 9.31 4.69
C PRO A 15 -3.13 8.28 5.82
N ILE A 16 -4.33 8.08 6.38
CA ILE A 16 -4.58 7.13 7.45
C ILE A 16 -6.00 6.57 7.42
N CYS A 17 -6.15 5.25 7.57
CA CYS A 17 -7.42 4.58 7.78
C CYS A 17 -7.66 4.38 9.28
N THR A 18 -8.85 4.69 9.79
CA THR A 18 -9.20 4.50 11.21
C THR A 18 -10.10 3.30 11.47
N THR A 19 -10.37 2.54 10.43
CA THR A 19 -11.18 1.32 10.50
C THR A 19 -10.42 0.10 10.03
N PRO A 20 -9.24 -0.22 10.65
CA PRO A 20 -8.52 -1.43 10.28
C PRO A 20 -9.35 -2.67 10.57
N GLU A 21 -9.18 -3.71 9.78
CA GLU A 21 -9.92 -4.97 9.93
C GLU A 21 -9.45 -5.76 11.15
N VAL A 22 -8.16 -5.67 11.48
CA VAL A 22 -7.58 -6.27 12.68
C VAL A 22 -7.38 -5.21 13.74
N ARG A 23 -8.10 -5.35 14.85
CA ARG A 23 -8.12 -4.35 15.94
C ARG A 23 -7.66 -4.90 17.28
N THR A 24 -7.53 -6.19 17.39
CA THR A 24 -7.30 -6.86 18.67
C THR A 24 -5.99 -6.42 19.35
N TYR A 25 -4.95 -6.14 18.59
CA TYR A 25 -3.66 -5.67 19.10
C TYR A 25 -3.15 -4.46 18.32
N SER A 26 -2.60 -3.47 19.03
CA SER A 26 -2.06 -2.24 18.44
C SER A 26 -0.98 -2.50 17.37
N TYR A 27 -0.14 -3.51 17.59
CA TYR A 27 0.91 -3.88 16.66
C TYR A 27 0.42 -4.54 15.36
N TYR A 28 -0.86 -4.93 15.27
CA TYR A 28 -1.52 -5.26 14.01
C TYR A 28 -2.30 -4.06 13.46
N ALA A 29 -3.05 -3.40 14.34
CA ALA A 29 -3.97 -2.37 13.96
C ALA A 29 -3.28 -1.12 13.39
N LEU A 30 -2.22 -0.63 14.06
CA LEU A 30 -1.58 0.62 13.66
C LEU A 30 -0.89 0.52 12.29
N PRO A 31 -0.10 -0.53 11.97
CA PRO A 31 0.40 -0.74 10.61
C PRO A 31 -0.71 -0.90 9.58
N GLN A 32 -1.80 -1.59 9.93
CA GLN A 32 -2.92 -1.74 9.02
C GLN A 32 -3.61 -0.41 8.74
N CYS A 33 -3.67 0.50 9.71
CA CYS A 33 -4.16 1.87 9.49
C CYS A 33 -3.37 2.60 8.40
N ILE A 34 -2.06 2.36 8.28
CA ILE A 34 -1.21 2.92 7.24
C ILE A 34 -1.50 2.23 5.89
N ILE A 35 -1.42 0.90 5.86
CA ILE A 35 -1.55 0.13 4.61
C ILE A 35 -2.94 0.28 3.99
N MET A 36 -4.00 0.30 4.79
CA MET A 36 -5.37 0.46 4.33
C MET A 36 -5.73 1.88 3.89
N ALA A 37 -4.92 2.87 4.22
CA ALA A 37 -5.09 4.22 3.71
C ALA A 37 -4.82 4.29 2.20
N GLU A 38 -4.05 3.34 1.67
CA GLU A 38 -3.91 3.08 0.26
C GLU A 38 -4.81 1.89 -0.13
N GLU A 39 -6.05 2.13 -0.45
CA GLU A 39 -7.06 1.09 -0.71
C GLU A 39 -6.71 0.19 -1.88
N ARG A 40 -6.08 0.72 -2.90
CA ARG A 40 -5.50 -0.03 -4.04
C ARG A 40 -4.13 0.52 -4.36
N ILE A 41 -3.12 -0.32 -4.27
CA ILE A 41 -1.86 -0.03 -4.89
C ILE A 41 -2.02 -0.26 -6.38
N GLY A 42 -2.07 0.84 -7.08
CA GLY A 42 -1.96 0.86 -8.52
C GLY A 42 -3.18 0.38 -9.29
N LYS A 43 -4.21 1.19 -9.38
CA LYS A 43 -4.85 1.44 -10.67
C LYS A 43 -4.47 2.87 -11.08
N ARG A 44 -3.20 3.09 -11.36
CA ARG A 44 -2.72 4.36 -11.91
C ARG A 44 -2.70 4.21 -13.40
N ILE A 45 -3.83 4.51 -13.97
CA ILE A 45 -4.05 4.51 -15.40
C ILE A 45 -3.26 5.70 -15.93
N ALA A 46 -2.28 5.41 -16.77
CA ALA A 46 -1.74 6.43 -17.64
C ALA A 46 -2.82 6.76 -18.68
N GLU A 47 -3.37 7.93 -18.56
CA GLU A 47 -4.37 8.47 -19.48
C GLU A 47 -3.75 9.60 -20.30
N PHE A 48 -4.20 9.71 -21.51
CA PHE A 48 -3.90 10.89 -22.32
C PHE A 48 -5.13 11.30 -23.13
N GLU A 49 -5.19 12.56 -23.46
CA GLU A 49 -6.19 13.15 -24.33
C GLU A 49 -5.52 13.53 -25.65
N ILE A 50 -6.11 13.11 -26.77
CA ILE A 50 -5.69 13.61 -28.09
C ILE A 50 -6.35 14.98 -28.27
N CYS A 51 -5.54 16.03 -28.26
CA CYS A 51 -6.01 17.40 -28.47
C CYS A 51 -6.22 17.72 -29.93
N GLU A 52 -5.24 17.36 -30.74
CA GLU A 52 -5.25 17.60 -32.20
C GLU A 52 -4.52 16.48 -32.95
N THR A 53 -5.01 16.14 -34.10
CA THR A 53 -4.40 15.20 -35.04
C THR A 53 -4.90 15.50 -36.44
N ASP A 54 -4.11 15.21 -37.46
CA ASP A 54 -4.47 15.32 -38.86
C ASP A 54 -5.38 14.18 -39.35
N ASN A 55 -5.53 13.11 -38.55
CA ASN A 55 -6.39 11.97 -38.84
C ASN A 55 -6.83 11.26 -37.58
N ASP A 56 -8.12 10.91 -37.51
CA ASP A 56 -8.73 10.26 -36.34
C ASP A 56 -8.80 8.72 -36.44
N THR A 57 -8.27 8.12 -37.48
CA THR A 57 -8.25 6.66 -37.64
C THR A 57 -7.05 6.06 -36.92
N TRP A 58 -7.30 5.48 -35.76
CA TRP A 58 -6.27 4.89 -34.92
C TRP A 58 -6.45 3.38 -34.79
N THR A 59 -5.38 2.63 -35.01
CA THR A 59 -5.28 1.23 -34.57
C THR A 59 -4.94 1.22 -33.11
N SER A 60 -5.62 0.39 -32.30
CA SER A 60 -5.44 0.32 -30.86
C SER A 60 -4.99 -1.07 -30.42
N ILE A 61 -3.99 -1.12 -29.54
CA ILE A 61 -3.53 -2.33 -28.86
C ILE A 61 -3.59 -2.06 -27.36
N GLY A 62 -4.47 -2.77 -26.65
CA GLY A 62 -4.62 -2.63 -25.19
C GLY A 62 -5.14 -1.27 -24.73
N MET A 63 -5.68 -0.45 -25.60
CA MET A 63 -6.20 0.88 -25.27
C MET A 63 -7.69 0.97 -25.59
N LYS A 64 -8.43 1.65 -24.74
CA LYS A 64 -9.85 1.95 -24.90
C LYS A 64 -10.08 3.45 -25.03
N LYS A 65 -10.91 3.83 -26.00
CA LYS A 65 -11.30 5.22 -26.21
C LYS A 65 -12.55 5.57 -25.41
N GLU A 66 -12.47 6.64 -24.62
CA GLU A 66 -13.62 7.23 -23.91
C GLU A 66 -13.71 8.73 -24.23
N GLY A 67 -14.48 9.08 -25.26
CA GLY A 67 -14.51 10.45 -25.79
C GLY A 67 -13.19 10.82 -26.48
N MET A 68 -12.50 11.85 -25.96
CA MET A 68 -11.17 12.26 -26.41
C MET A 68 -10.04 11.59 -25.61
N HIS A 69 -10.37 10.89 -24.52
CA HIS A 69 -9.41 10.22 -23.65
C HIS A 69 -9.14 8.80 -24.13
N TRP A 70 -7.91 8.38 -23.94
CA TRP A 70 -7.47 7.01 -24.16
C TRP A 70 -6.90 6.45 -22.88
N LYS A 71 -7.41 5.28 -22.48
CA LYS A 71 -6.99 4.56 -21.27
C LYS A 71 -6.46 3.20 -21.66
N TYR A 72 -5.47 2.74 -20.92
CA TYR A 72 -5.04 1.36 -21.03
C TYR A 72 -6.08 0.43 -20.36
N GLU A 73 -6.49 -0.62 -21.06
CA GLU A 73 -7.38 -1.65 -20.55
C GLU A 73 -6.72 -3.01 -20.77
N SER A 74 -6.10 -3.54 -19.72
CA SER A 74 -5.47 -4.85 -19.77
C SER A 74 -6.46 -5.95 -19.39
N GLU A 75 -6.46 -7.04 -20.16
CA GLU A 75 -7.08 -8.30 -19.76
C GLU A 75 -6.15 -9.13 -18.86
N ASP A 76 -4.84 -8.92 -18.92
CA ASP A 76 -3.84 -9.61 -18.11
C ASP A 76 -3.56 -8.87 -16.81
N LYS A 77 -4.35 -9.18 -15.81
CA LYS A 77 -4.27 -8.59 -14.46
C LYS A 77 -3.01 -8.96 -13.68
N TYR A 78 -2.22 -9.89 -14.18
CA TYR A 78 -1.00 -10.38 -13.56
C TYR A 78 0.27 -9.82 -14.18
N ASN A 79 0.14 -9.12 -15.29
CA ASN A 79 1.30 -8.54 -15.95
C ASN A 79 1.69 -7.23 -15.28
N ARG A 80 2.86 -7.22 -14.67
CA ARG A 80 3.41 -6.05 -13.97
C ARG A 80 3.64 -4.86 -14.88
N PHE A 81 4.03 -5.11 -16.12
CA PHE A 81 4.32 -4.07 -17.10
C PHE A 81 3.30 -4.10 -18.18
N CYS A 82 2.44 -3.12 -18.17
CA CYS A 82 1.38 -2.96 -19.13
C CYS A 82 1.82 -1.93 -20.17
N ASN A 83 1.87 -2.37 -21.41
CA ASN A 83 2.12 -1.51 -22.54
C ASN A 83 0.90 -1.52 -23.46
N GLY A 84 0.29 -0.38 -23.63
CA GLY A 84 -0.73 -0.18 -24.65
C GLY A 84 -0.30 0.88 -25.62
N CYS A 85 -0.82 0.85 -26.82
CA CYS A 85 -0.58 1.93 -27.76
C CYS A 85 -1.77 2.16 -28.70
N ILE A 86 -1.81 3.37 -29.21
CA ILE A 86 -2.54 3.69 -30.43
C ILE A 86 -1.54 4.13 -31.48
N TYR A 87 -1.76 3.76 -32.72
CA TYR A 87 -0.90 4.16 -33.82
C TYR A 87 -1.66 4.23 -35.13
N ARG A 88 -1.08 4.90 -36.10
CA ARG A 88 -1.59 4.96 -37.48
C ARG A 88 -0.45 5.12 -38.46
N PRO A 89 -0.64 4.68 -39.70
CA PRO A 89 0.28 5.00 -40.78
C PRO A 89 0.22 6.50 -41.13
N LEU A 90 1.34 7.04 -41.56
CA LEU A 90 1.42 8.38 -42.09
C LEU A 90 1.19 8.36 -43.63
N SER A 91 0.32 9.26 -44.10
CA SER A 91 0.15 9.50 -45.55
C SER A 91 1.32 10.35 -46.03
N ASP A 92 1.97 9.92 -47.11
CA ASP A 92 3.14 10.61 -47.69
C ASP A 92 4.27 10.88 -46.67
N ASN A 93 4.33 10.11 -45.58
CA ASN A 93 5.23 10.32 -44.46
C ASN A 93 5.16 11.73 -43.86
N GLU A 94 3.97 12.29 -43.82
CA GLU A 94 3.65 13.56 -43.17
C GLU A 94 2.52 13.37 -42.15
N GLY A 95 2.59 14.10 -41.05
CA GLY A 95 1.53 14.11 -40.03
C GLY A 95 2.00 14.56 -38.66
N TYR A 96 1.05 14.69 -37.74
CA TYR A 96 1.35 15.10 -36.39
C TYR A 96 0.37 14.47 -35.38
N VAL A 97 0.77 14.47 -34.12
CA VAL A 97 -0.08 14.16 -32.96
C VAL A 97 0.22 15.12 -31.83
N HIS A 98 -0.83 15.68 -31.27
CA HIS A 98 -0.79 16.52 -30.08
C HIS A 98 -1.59 15.83 -28.97
N ILE A 99 -0.94 15.47 -27.88
CA ILE A 99 -1.57 14.87 -26.72
C ILE A 99 -1.37 15.73 -25.50
N LYS A 100 -2.32 15.65 -24.58
CA LYS A 100 -2.24 16.21 -23.24
C LYS A 100 -2.17 15.09 -22.23
N VAL A 101 -1.18 15.14 -21.37
CA VAL A 101 -0.94 14.18 -20.30
C VAL A 101 -1.19 14.86 -18.97
N ASN A 102 -1.90 14.18 -18.09
CA ASN A 102 -2.10 14.62 -16.70
C ASN A 102 -2.03 13.41 -15.77
N PHE A 103 -0.88 13.22 -15.13
CA PHE A 103 -0.72 12.22 -14.08
C PHE A 103 -1.21 12.82 -12.76
N GLN A 104 -2.41 12.46 -12.34
CA GLN A 104 -3.11 13.06 -11.18
C GLN A 104 -2.45 12.81 -9.83
N GLN A 105 -1.47 11.92 -9.72
CA GLN A 105 -0.79 11.62 -8.47
C GLN A 105 0.73 11.61 -8.65
N GLU A 106 1.47 11.63 -7.55
CA GLU A 106 2.91 11.36 -7.55
C GLU A 106 3.11 10.01 -8.24
N SER A 107 3.45 10.08 -9.51
CA SER A 107 3.43 8.97 -10.45
C SER A 107 4.28 7.81 -9.95
N GLU A 108 3.78 6.62 -10.19
CA GLU A 108 4.58 5.41 -10.09
C GLU A 108 5.88 5.57 -10.87
N PRO A 109 6.98 5.04 -10.36
CA PRO A 109 8.27 5.18 -11.00
C PRO A 109 8.33 4.69 -12.46
N TRP A 110 7.36 3.92 -12.92
CA TRP A 110 7.39 3.27 -14.23
C TRP A 110 6.26 3.68 -15.20
N ALA A 111 5.35 4.56 -14.79
CA ALA A 111 4.34 5.07 -15.72
C ALA A 111 4.99 6.05 -16.71
N ALA A 112 4.72 5.88 -17.98
CA ALA A 112 5.15 6.79 -19.03
C ALA A 112 4.09 6.91 -20.10
N VAL A 113 3.94 8.10 -20.66
CA VAL A 113 3.22 8.33 -21.90
C VAL A 113 4.20 8.91 -22.89
N ASN A 114 4.32 8.26 -24.05
CA ASN A 114 5.27 8.63 -25.07
C ASN A 114 4.55 8.81 -26.42
N VAL A 115 4.89 9.83 -27.17
CA VAL A 115 4.62 9.88 -28.59
C VAL A 115 5.81 9.29 -29.34
N PHE A 116 5.56 8.54 -30.41
CA PHE A 116 6.62 7.86 -31.16
C PHE A 116 6.43 7.91 -32.65
N LEU A 117 7.53 7.71 -33.37
CA LEU A 117 7.60 7.49 -34.79
C LEU A 117 8.42 6.23 -35.06
N THR A 118 7.90 5.31 -35.85
CA THR A 118 8.58 4.06 -36.23
C THR A 118 8.38 3.74 -37.72
N ASP A 119 9.26 2.95 -38.29
CA ASP A 119 9.17 2.39 -39.63
C ASP A 119 8.79 0.90 -39.64
N ASP A 120 8.41 0.37 -38.49
CA ASP A 120 8.05 -1.03 -38.31
C ASP A 120 6.75 -1.14 -37.49
N GLU A 121 5.71 -1.67 -38.13
CA GLU A 121 4.41 -1.85 -37.50
C GLU A 121 4.40 -2.96 -36.46
N GLU A 122 5.23 -3.98 -36.60
CA GLU A 122 5.30 -5.10 -35.63
C GLU A 122 5.93 -4.66 -34.30
N ASN A 123 6.72 -3.61 -34.34
CA ASN A 123 7.49 -3.11 -33.20
C ASN A 123 6.82 -1.96 -32.43
N VAL A 124 5.56 -1.62 -32.69
CA VAL A 124 4.88 -0.48 -32.04
C VAL A 124 4.75 -0.62 -30.51
N LEU A 125 4.82 -1.84 -29.98
CA LEU A 125 4.81 -2.11 -28.52
C LEU A 125 6.20 -2.41 -27.95
N LEU A 126 7.19 -2.68 -28.80
CA LEU A 126 8.51 -3.13 -28.36
C LEU A 126 9.37 -1.96 -27.88
N GLY A 127 10.41 -2.33 -27.23
CA GLY A 127 11.28 -1.54 -26.36
C GLY A 127 11.96 -0.30 -26.95
N ASP A 128 12.81 0.24 -26.14
CA ASP A 128 13.40 1.57 -26.23
C ASP A 128 14.29 1.83 -27.44
N ASN A 129 14.72 0.80 -28.18
CA ASN A 129 15.77 0.90 -29.18
C ASN A 129 15.29 0.91 -30.64
N GLU A 130 14.00 0.70 -30.89
CA GLU A 130 13.50 0.43 -32.22
C GLU A 130 12.65 1.56 -32.83
N TYR A 131 12.44 2.65 -32.10
CA TYR A 131 11.78 3.83 -32.62
C TYR A 131 12.73 4.79 -33.31
N ILE A 132 12.32 5.33 -34.46
CA ILE A 132 13.05 6.42 -35.12
C ILE A 132 13.09 7.65 -34.20
N CYS A 133 11.95 7.94 -33.55
CA CYS A 133 11.83 8.96 -32.53
C CYS A 133 10.89 8.49 -31.42
N ARG A 134 11.25 8.75 -30.21
CA ARG A 134 10.37 8.59 -29.05
C ARG A 134 10.54 9.77 -28.11
N PHE A 135 9.43 10.35 -27.73
CA PHE A 135 9.41 11.56 -26.94
C PHE A 135 8.27 11.50 -25.93
N GLY A 136 8.57 11.73 -24.67
CA GLY A 136 7.53 11.67 -23.64
C GLY A 136 8.03 11.85 -22.24
N ASN A 137 7.18 11.52 -21.28
CA ASN A 137 7.51 11.53 -19.87
C ASN A 137 8.14 10.20 -19.46
N PHE A 138 9.36 10.29 -18.93
CA PHE A 138 10.08 9.19 -18.29
C PHE A 138 10.31 9.57 -16.82
N ILE A 139 9.88 8.74 -15.94
CA ILE A 139 9.72 9.02 -14.51
C ILE A 139 10.96 9.57 -13.82
N HIS A 140 12.08 8.93 -14.01
CA HIS A 140 13.32 9.37 -13.35
C HIS A 140 13.95 10.59 -14.01
N ASP A 141 13.66 10.78 -15.27
CA ASP A 141 14.32 11.78 -16.10
C ASP A 141 13.42 12.98 -16.43
N GLY A 142 12.12 12.89 -16.12
CA GLY A 142 11.13 13.85 -16.60
C GLY A 142 10.87 13.66 -18.09
N VAL A 143 10.68 14.75 -18.81
CA VAL A 143 10.53 14.72 -20.27
C VAL A 143 11.87 14.33 -20.91
N SER A 144 11.84 13.35 -21.79
CA SER A 144 13.03 12.85 -22.49
C SER A 144 12.72 12.61 -23.96
N LEU A 145 13.75 12.82 -24.79
CA LEU A 145 13.71 12.67 -26.24
C LEU A 145 14.77 11.67 -26.68
N TYR A 146 14.38 10.74 -27.53
CA TYR A 146 15.24 9.71 -28.08
C TYR A 146 15.13 9.67 -29.61
N TYR A 147 16.26 9.56 -30.27
CA TYR A 147 16.33 9.29 -31.69
C TYR A 147 17.13 8.01 -31.96
N SER A 148 16.51 7.03 -32.59
CA SER A 148 17.11 5.72 -32.89
C SER A 148 17.80 5.12 -31.63
N GLY A 149 17.05 5.08 -30.52
CA GLY A 149 17.47 4.52 -29.25
C GLY A 149 18.48 5.36 -28.44
N LYS A 150 18.96 6.48 -28.97
CA LYS A 150 19.90 7.37 -28.26
C LYS A 150 19.17 8.54 -27.63
N LYS A 151 19.38 8.71 -26.31
CA LYS A 151 18.83 9.85 -25.56
C LYS A 151 19.51 11.14 -25.97
N GLU A 152 18.70 12.14 -26.30
CA GLU A 152 19.21 13.48 -26.56
C GLU A 152 19.46 14.23 -25.25
N GLN A 153 20.54 14.98 -25.22
CA GLN A 153 20.86 15.83 -24.08
C GLN A 153 19.98 17.09 -24.12
N MET A 154 18.99 17.14 -23.23
CA MET A 154 18.12 18.32 -23.11
C MET A 154 18.80 19.43 -22.31
N LYS A 155 18.58 20.69 -22.71
CA LYS A 155 19.15 21.86 -22.02
C LYS A 155 18.61 22.05 -20.60
N GLU A 156 17.40 21.60 -20.34
CA GLU A 156 16.69 21.71 -19.07
C GLU A 156 16.02 20.38 -18.71
N ARG A 157 15.98 20.06 -17.43
CA ARG A 157 15.15 18.97 -16.94
C ARG A 157 13.71 19.47 -16.84
N LEU A 158 12.83 18.95 -17.69
CA LEU A 158 11.43 19.30 -17.72
C LEU A 158 10.61 18.26 -16.94
N ASP A 159 9.72 18.70 -16.06
CA ASP A 159 8.78 17.82 -15.37
C ASP A 159 7.61 17.53 -16.32
N GLY A 160 7.42 16.26 -16.65
CA GLY A 160 6.39 15.80 -17.57
C GLY A 160 5.16 15.20 -16.90
N LYS A 161 4.95 15.43 -15.59
CA LYS A 161 3.76 14.92 -14.90
C LYS A 161 2.45 15.44 -15.48
N GLN A 162 2.48 16.63 -16.03
CA GLN A 162 1.39 17.19 -16.81
C GLN A 162 1.96 18.05 -17.93
N GLY A 163 1.29 18.08 -19.07
CA GLY A 163 1.69 18.94 -20.19
C GLY A 163 1.23 18.42 -21.54
N ASP A 164 1.54 19.22 -22.51
CA ASP A 164 1.22 18.98 -23.90
C ASP A 164 2.47 18.46 -24.62
N PHE A 165 2.34 17.32 -25.31
CA PHE A 165 3.38 16.71 -26.13
C PHE A 165 2.95 16.74 -27.59
N VAL A 166 3.77 17.35 -28.43
CA VAL A 166 3.51 17.40 -29.88
C VAL A 166 4.67 16.78 -30.63
N LEU A 167 4.38 15.80 -31.45
CA LEU A 167 5.31 15.22 -32.42
C LEU A 167 4.77 15.49 -33.79
N SER A 168 5.57 16.12 -34.66
CA SER A 168 5.24 16.34 -36.07
C SER A 168 6.34 15.84 -36.97
N LEU A 169 5.94 15.40 -38.16
CA LEU A 169 6.81 15.05 -39.25
C LEU A 169 6.30 15.77 -40.52
N SER A 170 7.15 16.59 -41.08
CA SER A 170 6.87 17.26 -42.38
C SER A 170 8.16 17.43 -43.14
N ASN A 171 8.11 17.15 -44.47
CA ASN A 171 9.27 17.22 -45.35
C ASN A 171 10.51 16.46 -44.84
N GLY A 172 10.28 15.29 -44.23
CA GLY A 172 11.32 14.48 -43.61
C GLY A 172 11.93 15.07 -42.37
N LYS A 173 11.37 16.13 -41.79
CA LYS A 173 11.83 16.78 -40.59
C LYS A 173 10.91 16.41 -39.41
N ILE A 174 11.47 15.77 -38.39
CA ILE A 174 10.81 15.51 -37.08
C ILE A 174 10.97 16.76 -36.24
N GLU A 175 9.89 17.21 -35.62
CA GLU A 175 9.91 18.26 -34.60
C GLU A 175 9.14 17.82 -33.36
N CYS A 176 9.74 18.04 -32.18
CA CYS A 176 9.18 17.69 -30.90
C CYS A 176 8.97 18.94 -30.04
N PHE A 177 7.75 19.12 -29.54
CA PHE A 177 7.41 20.27 -28.69
C PHE A 177 6.78 19.79 -27.37
N PHE A 178 7.13 20.48 -26.29
CA PHE A 178 6.55 20.27 -24.98
C PHE A 178 6.21 21.60 -24.32
N GLY A 179 5.15 21.60 -23.54
CA GLY A 179 4.77 22.77 -22.76
C GLY A 179 3.64 22.51 -21.77
N ILE A 180 3.38 23.51 -20.94
CA ILE A 180 2.27 23.50 -20.00
C ILE A 180 1.37 24.69 -20.33
N GLY A 181 0.11 24.40 -20.65
CA GLY A 181 -0.86 25.42 -21.03
C GLY A 181 -0.49 26.12 -22.36
N LYS A 182 -0.37 27.46 -22.35
CA LYS A 182 -0.07 28.23 -23.57
C LYS A 182 1.42 28.34 -23.91
N GLN A 183 2.30 27.71 -23.14
CA GLN A 183 3.75 27.83 -23.31
C GLN A 183 4.35 26.56 -23.89
N ILE A 184 3.97 26.20 -25.12
CA ILE A 184 4.56 25.08 -25.83
C ILE A 184 5.85 25.55 -26.53
N LYS A 185 6.96 24.84 -26.28
CA LYS A 185 8.28 25.15 -26.82
C LYS A 185 8.82 23.95 -27.61
N LYS A 186 9.54 24.24 -28.68
CA LYS A 186 10.29 23.20 -29.40
C LYS A 186 11.47 22.74 -28.54
N ILE A 187 11.56 21.43 -28.35
CA ILE A 187 12.60 20.81 -27.52
C ILE A 187 13.59 19.96 -28.31
N GLY A 188 13.23 19.60 -29.54
CA GLY A 188 14.13 18.88 -30.42
C GLY A 188 13.65 18.89 -31.87
N GLU A 189 14.60 18.66 -32.79
CA GLU A 189 14.32 18.44 -34.18
C GLU A 189 15.37 17.52 -34.79
N LYS A 190 14.99 16.74 -35.81
CA LYS A 190 15.90 15.86 -36.54
C LYS A 190 15.43 15.65 -37.98
N GLN A 191 16.36 15.76 -38.90
CA GLN A 191 16.11 15.37 -40.31
C GLN A 191 16.23 13.85 -40.43
N ILE A 192 15.25 13.23 -41.07
CA ILE A 192 15.28 11.82 -41.45
C ILE A 192 15.18 11.67 -42.94
N ASN A 193 15.79 10.62 -43.45
CA ASN A 193 15.73 10.29 -44.86
C ASN A 193 15.36 8.81 -44.99
N THR A 194 14.08 8.53 -45.20
CA THR A 194 13.55 7.17 -45.33
C THR A 194 12.51 7.08 -46.40
N THR A 195 12.54 6.00 -47.14
CA THR A 195 11.51 5.64 -48.12
C THR A 195 10.51 4.64 -47.60
N LYS A 196 10.74 4.16 -46.38
CA LYS A 196 9.83 3.23 -45.71
C LYS A 196 8.56 3.94 -45.27
N LYS A 197 7.47 3.20 -45.22
CA LYS A 197 6.22 3.64 -44.61
C LYS A 197 6.44 3.91 -43.10
N LEU A 198 5.96 5.06 -42.66
CA LEU A 198 6.11 5.47 -41.28
C LEU A 198 4.78 5.37 -40.52
N TYR A 199 4.88 5.12 -39.23
CA TYR A 199 3.77 5.06 -38.31
C TYR A 199 4.03 6.04 -37.14
N ILE A 200 3.02 6.85 -36.85
CA ILE A 200 3.02 7.73 -35.67
C ILE A 200 2.07 7.16 -34.62
N GLY A 201 2.41 7.29 -33.35
CA GLY A 201 1.56 6.76 -32.32
C GLY A 201 1.83 7.33 -30.93
N VAL A 202 1.00 6.89 -30.00
CA VAL A 202 1.11 7.18 -28.58
C VAL A 202 1.17 5.85 -27.83
N GLN A 203 2.22 5.67 -27.05
CA GLN A 203 2.43 4.50 -26.21
C GLN A 203 2.21 4.88 -24.74
N VAL A 204 1.49 4.04 -24.05
CA VAL A 204 1.35 4.09 -22.60
C VAL A 204 2.11 2.92 -22.00
N ARG A 205 2.94 3.22 -21.03
CA ARG A 205 3.59 2.23 -20.19
C ARG A 205 3.25 2.52 -18.75
N HIS A 206 2.67 1.57 -18.05
CA HIS A 206 2.43 1.68 -16.63
C HIS A 206 2.54 0.33 -15.94
N GLU A 207 2.68 0.39 -14.64
CA GLU A 207 2.61 -0.77 -13.79
C GLU A 207 1.19 -0.87 -13.24
N GLU A 208 0.47 -1.93 -13.58
CA GLU A 208 -0.82 -2.24 -12.99
C GLU A 208 -0.64 -3.20 -11.81
N ASN A 209 -1.12 -2.78 -10.65
CA ASN A 209 -1.18 -3.62 -9.48
C ASN A 209 -2.57 -3.48 -8.86
N SER A 210 -3.45 -4.45 -9.15
CA SER A 210 -4.85 -4.42 -8.74
C SER A 210 -5.11 -5.06 -7.39
N PHE A 211 -4.08 -5.34 -6.59
CA PHE A 211 -4.27 -6.08 -5.38
C PHE A 211 -4.29 -5.18 -4.13
N TYR A 212 -5.02 -5.63 -3.12
CA TYR A 212 -5.07 -5.00 -1.80
C TYR A 212 -4.01 -5.63 -0.89
N PRO A 213 -2.88 -4.95 -0.60
CA PRO A 213 -1.77 -5.54 0.15
C PRO A 213 -2.18 -6.00 1.55
N TRP A 214 -3.06 -5.25 2.21
CA TRP A 214 -3.54 -5.56 3.54
C TRP A 214 -4.38 -6.85 3.60
N LEU A 215 -5.04 -7.23 2.48
CA LEU A 215 -5.80 -8.47 2.38
C LEU A 215 -4.90 -9.70 2.37
N PHE A 216 -3.72 -9.59 1.74
CA PHE A 216 -2.79 -10.69 1.55
C PHE A 216 -1.49 -10.55 2.34
N SER A 217 -1.39 -9.50 3.18
CA SER A 217 -0.41 -9.50 4.23
C SER A 217 -0.74 -10.62 5.22
N ASN A 218 0.22 -11.27 5.74
CA ASN A 218 0.36 -12.41 6.64
C ASN A 218 -0.79 -12.84 7.60
N PHE A 219 -2.04 -12.39 7.39
CA PHE A 219 -3.19 -12.75 8.23
C PHE A 219 -3.84 -14.12 7.88
N ILE A 220 -3.23 -14.91 7.02
CA ILE A 220 -3.71 -16.25 6.70
C ILE A 220 -3.31 -17.22 7.80
N GLN A 221 -2.05 -17.11 8.24
CA GLN A 221 -1.50 -17.98 9.25
C GLN A 221 -1.77 -17.44 10.66
N ILE A 222 -2.23 -18.32 11.53
CA ILE A 222 -2.38 -18.07 12.96
C ILE A 222 -1.55 -19.09 13.74
N LYS A 223 -1.05 -18.69 14.89
CA LYS A 223 -0.30 -19.56 15.81
C LYS A 223 -0.72 -19.34 17.24
N CYS A 224 -0.58 -20.37 18.06
CA CYS A 224 -0.71 -20.31 19.50
C CYS A 224 0.60 -20.74 20.13
N ASN A 225 1.14 -19.92 21.03
CA ASN A 225 2.29 -20.29 21.84
C ASN A 225 1.80 -21.03 23.10
N LEU A 226 2.25 -22.26 23.27
CA LEU A 226 1.80 -23.13 24.38
C LEU A 226 2.64 -23.03 25.63
N ASP A 227 3.89 -22.58 25.52
CA ASP A 227 4.90 -22.69 26.60
C ASP A 227 5.24 -21.37 27.27
N SER A 228 4.75 -20.23 26.83
CA SER A 228 5.04 -18.95 27.45
C SER A 228 4.06 -18.60 28.55
N GLU A 229 4.53 -17.83 29.55
CA GLU A 229 3.66 -17.22 30.58
C GLU A 229 2.60 -16.32 29.96
N HIS A 230 2.85 -15.83 28.71
CA HIS A 230 1.95 -15.01 27.93
C HIS A 230 1.40 -15.79 26.75
N ARG A 231 0.61 -16.81 27.04
CA ARG A 231 -0.08 -17.61 26.02
C ARG A 231 -1.00 -16.72 25.20
N ARG A 232 -0.67 -16.54 23.92
CA ARG A 232 -1.41 -15.69 23.00
C ARG A 232 -1.69 -16.43 21.71
N LEU A 233 -2.88 -16.22 21.18
CA LEU A 233 -3.14 -16.45 19.78
C LEU A 233 -2.63 -15.23 19.01
N GLU A 234 -1.84 -15.46 17.99
CA GLU A 234 -1.28 -14.40 17.16
C GLU A 234 -1.38 -14.78 15.69
N PHE A 235 -1.50 -13.79 14.83
CA PHE A 235 -1.24 -14.00 13.43
C PHE A 235 0.24 -14.29 13.23
N TYR A 236 0.51 -15.29 12.43
CA TYR A 236 1.87 -15.65 12.10
C TYR A 236 2.48 -14.60 11.16
N ASN A 237 3.73 -14.25 11.40
CA ASN A 237 4.50 -13.24 10.65
C ASN A 237 4.05 -11.78 10.79
N PHE A 238 3.12 -11.46 11.68
CA PHE A 238 2.91 -10.09 12.08
C PHE A 238 3.62 -9.84 13.41
N TYR A 239 4.82 -9.31 13.34
CA TYR A 239 5.61 -8.81 14.46
C TYR A 239 5.82 -9.78 15.62
N LYS A 240 6.88 -10.52 15.60
CA LYS A 240 7.47 -10.98 16.87
C LYS A 240 8.08 -9.82 17.61
N LYS A 241 7.85 -9.84 18.93
CA LYS A 241 8.53 -9.00 19.90
C LYS A 241 10.02 -8.82 19.57
N GLU A 242 10.42 -7.57 19.52
CA GLU A 242 11.68 -6.98 19.94
C GLU A 242 13.01 -7.48 19.32
N GLN A 243 13.11 -8.64 18.73
CA GLN A 243 14.38 -9.13 18.18
C GLN A 243 14.35 -9.55 16.71
N PHE A 244 13.19 -9.87 16.15
CA PHE A 244 13.05 -10.25 14.75
C PHE A 244 11.68 -9.80 14.25
N ASP A 245 11.52 -8.51 14.01
CA ASP A 245 10.42 -8.03 13.20
C ASP A 245 10.65 -8.60 11.80
N LEU A 246 9.93 -9.68 11.49
CA LEU A 246 9.85 -10.11 10.11
C LEU A 246 9.29 -8.93 9.32
N PRO A 247 9.99 -8.50 8.28
CA PRO A 247 9.59 -7.33 7.55
C PRO A 247 8.16 -7.53 7.09
N ASN A 248 7.30 -6.62 7.49
CA ASN A 248 6.06 -6.42 6.77
C ASN A 248 6.50 -6.07 5.36
N HIS A 249 6.13 -6.87 4.38
CA HIS A 249 6.58 -6.67 3.00
C HIS A 249 6.21 -5.29 2.43
N PHE A 250 5.38 -4.52 3.13
CA PHE A 250 4.88 -3.22 2.70
C PHE A 250 5.43 -2.05 3.48
N LEU A 251 5.92 -2.29 4.70
CA LEU A 251 6.41 -1.24 5.59
C LEU A 251 7.81 -1.54 6.09
N ASP A 252 8.67 -0.55 6.02
CA ASP A 252 10.00 -0.55 6.63
C ASP A 252 9.96 0.15 7.98
N TYR A 253 10.72 -0.37 8.94
CA TYR A 253 10.78 0.12 10.31
C TYR A 253 12.20 0.54 10.66
N ASN A 254 12.31 1.76 11.16
CA ASN A 254 13.52 2.24 11.79
C ASN A 254 13.26 2.49 13.28
N TYR A 255 14.12 1.98 14.15
CA TYR A 255 13.98 2.06 15.59
C TYR A 255 14.90 3.11 16.17
N VAL A 256 14.33 4.11 16.85
CA VAL A 256 15.07 5.23 17.43
C VAL A 256 14.77 5.31 18.93
N LYS A 257 15.79 5.47 19.75
CA LYS A 257 15.57 5.70 21.19
C LYS A 257 14.96 7.08 21.42
N VAL A 258 14.06 7.17 22.37
CA VAL A 258 13.46 8.46 22.77
C VAL A 258 14.54 9.45 23.23
N SER A 259 15.61 8.96 23.89
CA SER A 259 16.76 9.80 24.25
C SER A 259 17.39 10.52 23.06
N ASP A 260 17.50 9.83 21.93
CA ASP A 260 18.12 10.35 20.72
C ASP A 260 17.20 11.38 20.06
N MET A 261 15.90 11.10 20.01
CA MET A 261 14.90 12.05 19.53
C MET A 261 14.89 13.34 20.37
N LEU A 262 15.03 13.22 21.71
CA LEU A 262 15.15 14.38 22.59
C LEU A 262 16.43 15.19 22.33
N HIS A 263 17.55 14.53 22.04
CA HIS A 263 18.81 15.17 21.68
C HIS A 263 18.66 16.06 20.43
N TYR A 264 17.87 15.61 19.45
CA TYR A 264 17.54 16.37 18.24
C TYR A 264 16.34 17.30 18.39
N GLY A 265 15.93 17.60 19.63
CA GLY A 265 14.89 18.58 19.95
C GLY A 265 13.46 18.02 20.04
N GLY A 266 13.30 16.71 20.26
CA GLY A 266 12.02 16.05 20.54
C GLY A 266 10.94 16.35 19.50
N VAL A 267 10.06 17.32 19.80
CA VAL A 267 8.98 17.76 18.89
C VAL A 267 9.51 18.12 17.51
N LYS A 268 10.66 18.79 17.42
CA LYS A 268 11.27 19.19 16.14
C LYS A 268 11.70 17.94 15.33
N ALA A 269 12.27 16.95 15.99
CA ALA A 269 12.68 15.72 15.35
C ALA A 269 11.48 14.90 14.83
N LEU A 270 10.41 14.79 15.64
CA LEU A 270 9.17 14.13 15.18
C LEU A 270 8.54 14.84 13.98
N LYS A 271 8.51 16.17 13.98
CA LYS A 271 8.01 16.92 12.83
C LYS A 271 8.85 16.68 11.58
N TRP A 272 10.18 16.63 11.72
CA TRP A 272 11.07 16.34 10.60
C TRP A 272 10.79 14.97 9.98
N GLU A 273 10.55 13.93 10.78
CA GLU A 273 10.18 12.59 10.26
C GLU A 273 8.88 12.65 9.45
N LEU A 274 7.86 13.35 9.94
CA LEU A 274 6.60 13.53 9.22
C LEU A 274 6.77 14.31 7.91
N GLU A 275 7.69 15.29 7.89
CA GLU A 275 8.06 16.03 6.69
C GLU A 275 8.71 15.14 5.62
N GLN A 276 9.39 14.07 6.05
CA GLN A 276 9.92 13.01 5.16
C GLN A 276 8.87 11.96 4.79
N LYS A 277 7.58 12.23 5.04
CA LYS A 277 6.45 11.30 4.77
C LYS A 277 6.56 9.98 5.56
N ARG A 278 7.11 10.03 6.76
CA ARG A 278 7.27 8.87 7.65
C ARG A 278 6.28 8.95 8.80
N TYR A 279 5.62 7.84 9.09
CA TYR A 279 4.75 7.70 10.25
C TYR A 279 5.56 7.39 11.50
N ILE A 280 5.01 7.69 12.68
CA ILE A 280 5.72 7.52 13.94
C ILE A 280 4.84 6.72 14.90
N GLU A 281 5.23 5.49 15.21
CA GLU A 281 4.61 4.71 16.28
C GLU A 281 5.35 4.98 17.59
N ILE A 282 4.61 5.45 18.58
CA ILE A 282 5.14 5.88 19.88
C ILE A 282 4.21 5.43 21.01
N LYS A 283 4.78 5.10 22.18
CA LYS A 283 4.00 4.92 23.40
C LYS A 283 3.76 6.29 24.02
N LEU A 284 2.51 6.75 24.00
CA LEU A 284 2.08 7.97 24.68
C LEU A 284 1.56 7.66 26.08
N ASP A 285 1.87 8.55 27.00
CA ASP A 285 1.39 8.45 28.37
C ASP A 285 -0.03 9.00 28.48
N GLN A 286 -0.99 8.13 28.75
CA GLN A 286 -2.41 8.47 28.82
C GLN A 286 -2.73 9.50 29.91
N TYR A 287 -1.84 9.66 30.89
CA TYR A 287 -1.93 10.73 31.88
C TYR A 287 -2.05 12.13 31.23
N TYR A 288 -1.40 12.35 30.07
CA TYR A 288 -1.43 13.62 29.35
C TYR A 288 -2.49 13.69 28.26
N LEU A 289 -3.23 12.61 28.01
CA LEU A 289 -4.19 12.53 26.90
C LEU A 289 -5.60 12.84 27.39
N PHE A 290 -6.12 14.01 27.04
CA PHE A 290 -7.49 14.41 27.32
C PHE A 290 -8.50 13.35 26.82
N GLY A 291 -9.50 13.05 27.64
CA GLY A 291 -10.55 12.07 27.31
C GLY A 291 -10.15 10.61 27.56
N ARG A 292 -9.00 10.35 28.17
CA ARG A 292 -8.61 9.01 28.66
C ARG A 292 -9.01 8.85 30.14
N ASP A 293 -9.29 7.60 30.53
CA ASP A 293 -9.63 7.28 31.94
C ASP A 293 -8.46 7.62 32.87
N GLU A 294 -7.24 7.52 32.37
CA GLU A 294 -6.00 7.81 33.12
C GLU A 294 -5.62 9.30 33.11
N TYR A 295 -6.38 10.18 32.43
CA TYR A 295 -6.07 11.60 32.31
C TYR A 295 -5.94 12.25 33.69
N HIS A 296 -4.72 12.76 33.98
CA HIS A 296 -4.33 13.37 35.27
C HIS A 296 -4.54 12.47 36.49
N TYR A 297 -4.75 11.15 36.25
CA TYR A 297 -4.98 10.20 37.35
C TYR A 297 -3.84 9.17 37.44
N ALA A 298 -3.49 8.50 36.34
CA ALA A 298 -2.49 7.44 36.36
C ALA A 298 -1.58 7.49 35.11
N HIS A 299 -0.31 7.15 35.31
CA HIS A 299 0.64 7.01 34.19
C HIS A 299 0.50 5.65 33.55
N HIS A 300 -0.02 5.62 32.34
CA HIS A 300 -0.17 4.41 31.55
C HIS A 300 0.28 4.64 30.11
N LEU A 301 1.30 3.89 29.69
CA LEU A 301 1.84 4.00 28.35
C LEU A 301 1.08 3.12 27.36
N HIS A 302 0.53 3.72 26.33
CA HIS A 302 -0.17 3.00 25.27
C HIS A 302 0.37 3.38 23.89
N GLN A 303 0.41 2.41 22.97
CA GLN A 303 0.88 2.62 21.60
C GLN A 303 -0.09 3.49 20.81
N ASN A 304 0.47 4.45 20.10
CA ASN A 304 -0.24 5.39 19.25
C ASN A 304 0.58 5.62 17.97
N LEU A 305 -0.10 6.03 16.91
CA LEU A 305 0.52 6.38 15.63
C LEU A 305 0.35 7.88 15.39
N ILE A 306 1.45 8.59 15.21
CA ILE A 306 1.45 9.98 14.77
C ILE A 306 1.54 9.99 13.25
N TYR A 307 0.59 10.65 12.60
CA TYR A 307 0.51 10.73 11.14
C TYR A 307 0.52 12.16 10.60
N GLY A 308 0.61 13.15 11.47
CA GLY A 308 0.65 14.54 11.04
C GLY A 308 0.89 15.53 12.17
N PHE A 309 1.00 16.80 11.81
CA PHE A 309 1.08 17.90 12.77
C PHE A 309 0.47 19.20 12.22
N ASP A 310 0.10 20.10 13.11
CA ASP A 310 -0.38 21.46 12.80
C ASP A 310 0.33 22.46 13.69
N ASP A 311 1.18 23.30 13.09
CA ASP A 311 1.95 24.35 13.81
C ASP A 311 1.08 25.49 14.31
N LYS A 312 -0.05 25.74 13.65
CA LYS A 312 -0.99 26.79 14.08
C LYS A 312 -1.66 26.40 15.40
N GLN A 313 -2.05 25.15 15.51
CA GLN A 313 -2.69 24.60 16.71
C GLN A 313 -1.67 24.07 17.72
N LYS A 314 -0.41 23.89 17.34
CA LYS A 314 0.67 23.25 18.12
C LYS A 314 0.31 21.85 18.59
N VAL A 315 -0.21 21.05 17.67
CA VAL A 315 -0.63 19.66 17.93
C VAL A 315 -0.01 18.69 16.95
N PHE A 316 0.16 17.45 17.40
CA PHE A 316 0.30 16.27 16.55
C PHE A 316 -1.05 15.63 16.33
N MET A 317 -1.29 15.16 15.11
CA MET A 317 -2.44 14.35 14.73
C MET A 317 -2.08 12.87 14.99
N THR A 318 -2.89 12.22 15.80
CA THR A 318 -2.61 10.86 16.28
C THR A 318 -3.78 9.92 16.04
N VAL A 319 -3.47 8.63 15.94
CA VAL A 319 -4.43 7.52 15.94
C VAL A 319 -4.08 6.56 17.06
N GLY A 320 -5.08 6.13 17.79
CA GLY A 320 -4.93 5.15 18.86
C GLY A 320 -6.28 4.69 19.40
N TYR A 321 -6.25 3.77 20.35
CA TYR A 321 -7.48 3.27 20.97
C TYR A 321 -8.06 4.30 21.92
N ASP A 322 -9.39 4.42 21.92
CA ASP A 322 -10.13 5.10 22.97
C ASP A 322 -10.41 4.16 24.17
N ASN A 323 -11.11 4.67 25.18
CA ASN A 323 -11.47 3.90 26.37
C ASN A 323 -12.41 2.71 26.07
N SER A 324 -13.13 2.76 24.94
CA SER A 324 -13.98 1.66 24.46
C SER A 324 -13.22 0.60 23.65
N GLY A 325 -11.92 0.83 23.38
CA GLY A 325 -11.10 -0.03 22.54
C GLY A 325 -11.31 0.18 21.04
N LYS A 326 -11.91 1.31 20.62
CA LYS A 326 -12.04 1.69 19.22
C LYS A 326 -10.86 2.56 18.80
N ILE A 327 -10.40 2.34 17.58
CA ILE A 327 -9.37 3.18 16.98
C ILE A 327 -10.00 4.46 16.47
N GLN A 328 -9.44 5.59 16.88
CA GLN A 328 -9.90 6.90 16.45
C GLN A 328 -8.79 7.94 16.36
N ARG A 329 -9.07 9.01 15.62
CA ARG A 329 -8.19 10.18 15.50
C ARG A 329 -8.39 11.11 16.70
N TYR A 330 -7.29 11.69 17.15
CA TYR A 330 -7.29 12.75 18.16
C TYR A 330 -6.01 13.56 18.07
N ASN A 331 -6.04 14.75 18.63
CA ASN A 331 -4.89 15.65 18.64
C ASN A 331 -4.21 15.61 20.00
N VAL A 332 -2.87 15.64 20.00
CA VAL A 332 -2.04 15.73 21.21
C VAL A 332 -1.18 16.97 21.11
N SER A 333 -1.16 17.78 22.16
CA SER A 333 -0.35 18.99 22.16
C SER A 333 1.14 18.71 22.08
N TYR A 334 1.91 19.63 21.49
CA TYR A 334 3.38 19.52 21.48
C TYR A 334 3.96 19.45 22.89
N ARG A 335 3.31 20.12 23.84
CA ARG A 335 3.69 20.08 25.25
C ARG A 335 3.55 18.67 25.82
N ASP A 336 2.41 18.03 25.62
CA ASP A 336 2.10 16.71 26.20
C ASP A 336 2.96 15.61 25.58
N ILE A 337 3.22 15.70 24.26
CA ILE A 337 4.22 14.86 23.61
C ILE A 337 5.60 15.05 24.23
N ASN A 338 6.04 16.29 24.43
CA ASN A 338 7.36 16.57 25.00
C ASN A 338 7.50 16.03 26.43
N GLU A 339 6.46 16.17 27.27
CA GLU A 339 6.44 15.61 28.62
C GLU A 339 6.48 14.05 28.58
N THR A 340 5.71 13.43 27.68
CA THR A 340 5.79 11.97 27.45
C THR A 340 7.22 11.54 27.06
N LEU A 341 7.86 12.23 26.13
CA LEU A 341 9.23 11.91 25.70
C LEU A 341 10.23 12.03 26.85
N LYS A 342 10.19 13.12 27.61
CA LYS A 342 11.10 13.36 28.74
C LYS A 342 10.99 12.25 29.80
N ARG A 343 9.78 11.78 30.06
CA ARG A 343 9.52 10.76 31.06
C ARG A 343 9.96 9.36 30.60
N ASN A 344 9.94 9.10 29.31
CA ASN A 344 10.12 7.75 28.75
C ASN A 344 11.40 7.60 27.91
N LYS A 345 12.52 8.17 28.36
CA LYS A 345 13.80 8.25 27.65
C LYS A 345 14.37 6.90 27.19
N SER A 346 14.10 5.83 27.93
CA SER A 346 14.58 4.48 27.60
C SER A 346 13.74 3.75 26.55
N HIS A 347 12.58 4.31 26.17
CA HIS A 347 11.68 3.69 25.22
C HIS A 347 12.17 3.87 23.79
N ILE A 348 11.62 3.03 22.91
CA ILE A 348 11.90 3.04 21.46
C ILE A 348 10.68 3.59 20.73
N ILE A 349 10.94 4.46 19.79
CA ILE A 349 10.01 4.96 18.78
C ILE A 349 10.26 4.19 17.51
N LYS A 350 9.19 3.80 16.80
CA LYS A 350 9.29 3.24 15.46
C LYS A 350 8.97 4.31 14.43
N ILE A 351 9.89 4.53 13.52
CA ILE A 351 9.67 5.35 12.34
C ILE A 351 9.28 4.41 11.21
N ILE A 352 8.13 4.64 10.61
CA ILE A 352 7.50 3.72 9.65
C ILE A 352 7.40 4.42 8.30
N THR A 353 7.84 3.73 7.26
CA THR A 353 7.70 4.17 5.88
C THR A 353 7.26 3.01 4.99
N TYR A 354 6.74 3.30 3.80
CA TYR A 354 6.52 2.25 2.81
C TYR A 354 7.86 1.72 2.31
N CYS A 355 7.98 0.40 2.17
CA CYS A 355 9.14 -0.23 1.55
C CYS A 355 9.40 0.34 0.15
N GLN A 356 10.65 0.48 -0.24
CA GLN A 356 10.97 0.94 -1.59
C GLN A 356 10.37 0.06 -2.68
N GLY A 357 10.26 -1.24 -2.42
CA GLY A 357 9.64 -2.21 -3.32
C GLY A 357 8.12 -2.32 -3.22
N PHE A 358 7.47 -1.57 -2.32
CA PHE A 358 6.05 -1.67 -2.04
C PHE A 358 5.17 -1.58 -3.29
N ARG A 359 5.51 -0.71 -4.21
CA ARG A 359 4.79 -0.48 -5.46
C ARG A 359 5.00 -1.57 -6.50
N PHE A 360 5.92 -2.51 -6.24
CA PHE A 360 6.26 -3.62 -7.13
C PHE A 360 5.64 -4.95 -6.72
N TYR A 361 4.88 -4.97 -5.62
CA TYR A 361 4.17 -6.17 -5.20
C TYR A 361 3.00 -6.44 -6.13
N ARG A 362 2.92 -7.68 -6.60
CA ARG A 362 1.79 -8.20 -7.37
C ARG A 362 1.15 -9.34 -6.61
N PHE A 363 -0.12 -9.58 -6.91
CA PHE A 363 -0.77 -10.80 -6.47
C PHE A 363 -0.08 -12.02 -7.07
N MET A 364 0.33 -12.97 -6.22
CA MET A 364 1.00 -14.21 -6.62
C MET A 364 0.15 -15.39 -6.16
N PRO A 365 -0.66 -15.98 -7.05
CA PRO A 365 -1.55 -17.09 -6.70
C PRO A 365 -0.81 -18.27 -6.07
N GLU A 366 0.39 -18.59 -6.56
CA GLU A 366 1.21 -19.70 -6.07
C GLU A 366 1.66 -19.49 -4.62
N TYR A 367 1.98 -18.25 -4.28
CA TYR A 367 2.33 -17.89 -2.90
C TYR A 367 1.13 -18.07 -1.96
N ILE A 368 -0.03 -17.60 -2.38
CA ILE A 368 -1.26 -17.73 -1.61
C ILE A 368 -1.66 -19.21 -1.46
N GLN A 369 -1.57 -19.99 -2.53
CA GLN A 369 -1.80 -21.44 -2.48
C GLN A 369 -0.86 -22.12 -1.48
N ARG A 370 0.42 -21.78 -1.47
CA ARG A 370 1.39 -22.34 -0.53
C ARG A 370 1.03 -21.99 0.92
N ILE A 371 0.68 -20.73 1.20
CA ILE A 371 0.30 -20.33 2.57
C ILE A 371 -1.00 -21.01 3.01
N CYS A 372 -1.98 -21.15 2.13
CA CYS A 372 -3.21 -21.90 2.42
C CYS A 372 -2.91 -23.39 2.68
N LYS A 373 -2.00 -23.99 1.91
CA LYS A 373 -1.55 -25.36 2.14
C LYS A 373 -0.84 -25.51 3.47
N ASP A 374 0.07 -24.61 3.81
CA ASP A 374 0.75 -24.56 5.11
C ASP A 374 -0.26 -24.46 6.26
N TYR A 375 -1.29 -23.64 6.10
CA TYR A 375 -2.36 -23.49 7.08
C TYR A 375 -3.11 -24.83 7.31
N LEU A 376 -3.44 -25.54 6.25
CA LEU A 376 -4.13 -26.84 6.31
C LEU A 376 -3.23 -27.96 6.86
N GLU A 377 -1.96 -27.95 6.51
CA GLU A 377 -0.97 -28.96 6.93
C GLU A 377 -0.32 -28.63 8.28
N GLU A 378 -0.74 -27.55 8.94
CA GLU A 378 -0.18 -27.09 10.23
C GLU A 378 1.34 -26.83 10.17
N LYS A 379 1.81 -26.42 9.00
CA LYS A 379 3.21 -26.11 8.73
C LYS A 379 3.42 -24.61 8.54
N ASN A 380 4.66 -24.21 8.57
CA ASN A 380 5.07 -22.89 8.11
C ASN A 380 6.39 -23.01 7.35
N THR A 381 6.30 -23.08 6.02
CA THR A 381 7.48 -23.19 5.16
C THR A 381 8.34 -21.93 5.19
N GLU A 382 7.80 -20.77 5.50
CA GLU A 382 8.58 -19.53 5.64
C GLU A 382 9.52 -19.58 6.85
N LEU A 383 9.10 -20.22 7.95
CA LEU A 383 9.98 -20.45 9.09
C LEU A 383 11.16 -21.36 8.77
N LEU A 384 10.95 -22.34 7.91
CA LEU A 384 12.02 -23.27 7.52
C LEU A 384 13.14 -22.56 6.75
N MET A 385 12.84 -21.40 6.18
CA MET A 385 13.81 -20.56 5.48
C MET A 385 14.57 -19.61 6.41
N GLN A 386 14.23 -19.57 7.70
CA GLN A 386 14.93 -18.74 8.67
C GLN A 386 16.11 -19.51 9.31
N ALA A 387 17.24 -18.85 9.45
CA ALA A 387 18.44 -19.45 10.06
C ALA A 387 18.26 -19.80 11.55
N PHE A 388 17.27 -19.17 12.20
CA PHE A 388 16.98 -19.37 13.63
C PHE A 388 15.53 -19.80 13.77
N LEU A 389 15.31 -21.06 14.10
CA LEU A 389 13.98 -21.58 14.44
C LEU A 389 13.58 -21.11 15.85
N PRO A 390 12.31 -20.72 16.05
CA PRO A 390 11.82 -20.45 17.40
C PRO A 390 11.95 -21.72 18.26
N THR A 391 12.49 -21.57 19.45
CA THR A 391 12.62 -22.66 20.44
C THR A 391 11.28 -23.00 21.12
N GLU A 392 10.26 -22.18 20.90
CA GLU A 392 8.96 -22.35 21.54
C GLU A 392 8.08 -23.33 20.76
N LYS A 393 7.42 -24.24 21.47
CA LYS A 393 6.38 -25.09 20.92
C LYS A 393 5.19 -24.23 20.49
N THR A 394 4.97 -24.14 19.20
CA THR A 394 3.82 -23.42 18.62
C THR A 394 2.92 -24.40 17.88
N VAL A 395 1.61 -24.21 18.03
CA VAL A 395 0.60 -24.83 17.18
C VAL A 395 0.20 -23.83 16.12
N GLN A 396 0.02 -24.30 14.89
CA GLN A 396 -0.20 -23.43 13.72
C GLN A 396 -1.39 -23.92 12.90
N GLY A 397 -1.87 -23.02 12.03
CA GLY A 397 -2.91 -23.34 11.08
C GLY A 397 -4.20 -23.89 11.72
N ILE A 398 -4.78 -24.89 11.10
CA ILE A 398 -6.02 -25.51 11.61
C ILE A 398 -5.83 -26.26 12.94
N GLY A 399 -4.59 -26.64 13.28
CA GLY A 399 -4.29 -27.30 14.57
C GLY A 399 -4.67 -26.47 15.78
N ILE A 400 -4.71 -25.14 15.63
CA ILE A 400 -5.12 -24.21 16.69
C ILE A 400 -6.53 -24.51 17.17
N TYR A 401 -7.46 -24.89 16.29
CA TYR A 401 -8.84 -25.18 16.69
C TYR A 401 -8.90 -26.41 17.56
N ARG A 402 -8.11 -27.46 17.22
CA ARG A 402 -8.01 -28.64 18.09
C ARG A 402 -7.45 -28.31 19.47
N GLU A 403 -6.40 -27.47 19.51
CA GLU A 403 -5.81 -27.04 20.79
C GLU A 403 -6.79 -26.18 21.61
N LEU A 404 -7.53 -25.29 20.98
CA LEU A 404 -8.53 -24.47 21.66
C LEU A 404 -9.73 -25.28 22.19
N CYS A 405 -10.02 -26.45 21.63
CA CYS A 405 -11.03 -27.38 22.13
C CYS A 405 -10.55 -28.20 23.33
N THR A 406 -9.27 -28.17 23.68
CA THR A 406 -8.78 -28.81 24.92
C THR A 406 -9.15 -28.00 26.14
N GLN A 407 -9.16 -28.62 27.33
CA GLN A 407 -9.39 -27.90 28.58
C GLN A 407 -8.40 -26.74 28.78
N LYS A 408 -7.15 -26.92 28.35
CA LYS A 408 -6.11 -25.88 28.38
C LYS A 408 -6.46 -24.72 27.44
N GLY A 409 -6.93 -25.02 26.24
CA GLY A 409 -7.36 -24.03 25.26
C GLY A 409 -8.61 -23.26 25.71
N ILE A 410 -9.58 -23.94 26.29
CA ILE A 410 -10.77 -23.32 26.89
C ILE A 410 -10.37 -22.35 28.01
N ASN A 411 -9.49 -22.75 28.90
CA ASN A 411 -8.99 -21.87 29.95
C ASN A 411 -8.26 -20.64 29.39
N LEU A 412 -7.54 -20.80 28.29
CA LEU A 412 -6.88 -19.71 27.58
C LEU A 412 -7.89 -18.73 26.99
N LEU A 413 -8.96 -19.22 26.34
CA LEU A 413 -10.04 -18.40 25.80
C LEU A 413 -10.75 -17.58 26.89
N ILE A 414 -10.94 -18.18 28.07
CA ILE A 414 -11.54 -17.50 29.22
C ILE A 414 -10.58 -16.43 29.76
N ALA A 415 -9.30 -16.74 29.85
CA ALA A 415 -8.29 -15.84 30.41
C ALA A 415 -8.01 -14.62 29.53
N ASP A 416 -8.02 -14.80 28.21
CA ASP A 416 -7.73 -13.71 27.27
C ASP A 416 -8.81 -13.61 26.17
N ARG A 417 -9.77 -12.71 26.36
CA ARG A 417 -10.84 -12.42 25.39
C ARG A 417 -10.32 -12.07 23.98
N ARG A 418 -9.09 -11.56 23.88
CA ARG A 418 -8.52 -11.13 22.60
C ARG A 418 -8.37 -12.29 21.64
N ILE A 419 -8.24 -13.53 22.14
CA ILE A 419 -8.13 -14.73 21.32
C ILE A 419 -9.40 -14.93 20.48
N SER A 420 -10.59 -14.84 21.11
CA SER A 420 -11.85 -14.97 20.37
C SER A 420 -12.05 -13.85 19.35
N TYR A 421 -11.68 -12.61 19.68
CA TYR A 421 -11.71 -11.50 18.73
C TYR A 421 -10.78 -11.73 17.54
N LEU A 422 -9.56 -12.22 17.80
CA LEU A 422 -8.59 -12.49 16.74
C LEU A 422 -9.08 -13.60 15.79
N LEU A 423 -9.72 -14.64 16.31
CA LEU A 423 -10.36 -15.67 15.49
C LEU A 423 -11.47 -15.07 14.61
N TYR A 424 -12.28 -14.21 15.18
CA TYR A 424 -13.33 -13.50 14.41
C TYR A 424 -12.71 -12.62 13.31
N GLU A 425 -11.73 -11.80 13.63
CA GLU A 425 -11.01 -10.95 12.68
C GLU A 425 -10.38 -11.77 11.54
N HIS A 426 -9.79 -12.93 11.87
CA HIS A 426 -9.26 -13.85 10.87
C HIS A 426 -10.35 -14.32 9.88
N LYS A 427 -11.54 -14.67 10.37
CA LYS A 427 -12.64 -15.10 9.49
C LYS A 427 -13.19 -13.96 8.63
N VAL A 428 -13.26 -12.75 9.16
CA VAL A 428 -13.64 -11.56 8.38
C VAL A 428 -12.67 -11.33 7.22
N ILE A 429 -11.36 -11.41 7.47
CA ILE A 429 -10.36 -11.24 6.41
C ILE A 429 -10.44 -12.36 5.38
N MET A 430 -10.65 -13.61 5.81
CA MET A 430 -10.80 -14.73 4.88
C MET A 430 -12.02 -14.57 3.96
N GLU A 431 -13.14 -14.06 4.48
CA GLU A 431 -14.33 -13.76 3.67
C GLU A 431 -14.02 -12.68 2.61
N LYS A 432 -13.34 -11.60 3.01
CA LYS A 432 -12.93 -10.53 2.08
C LYS A 432 -11.95 -11.01 1.00
N ARG A 433 -11.07 -11.96 1.32
CA ARG A 433 -10.19 -12.59 0.33
C ARG A 433 -10.96 -13.39 -0.71
N ILE A 434 -12.00 -14.11 -0.28
CA ILE A 434 -12.88 -14.86 -1.18
C ILE A 434 -13.63 -13.89 -2.10
N GLU A 435 -14.13 -12.78 -1.58
CA GLU A 435 -14.78 -11.73 -2.37
C GLU A 435 -13.81 -11.14 -3.40
N TYR A 436 -12.61 -10.77 -2.98
CA TYR A 436 -11.57 -10.27 -3.88
C TYR A 436 -11.23 -11.28 -4.98
N MET A 437 -11.02 -12.56 -4.63
CA MET A 437 -10.71 -13.59 -5.62
C MET A 437 -11.83 -13.78 -6.64
N TRP A 438 -13.07 -13.56 -6.24
CA TRP A 438 -14.21 -13.57 -7.15
C TRP A 438 -14.24 -12.35 -8.06
N GLU A 439 -14.10 -11.15 -7.50
CA GLU A 439 -14.06 -9.88 -8.23
C GLU A 439 -12.95 -9.88 -9.28
N GLU A 440 -11.80 -10.43 -8.93
CA GLU A 440 -10.62 -10.57 -9.79
C GLU A 440 -10.68 -11.80 -10.71
N LYS A 441 -11.82 -12.52 -10.76
CA LYS A 441 -12.04 -13.71 -11.62
C LYS A 441 -11.01 -14.84 -11.41
N LEU A 442 -10.42 -14.95 -10.21
CA LEU A 442 -9.45 -15.98 -9.85
C LEU A 442 -10.13 -17.31 -9.51
N ILE A 443 -11.42 -17.26 -9.18
CA ILE A 443 -12.26 -18.41 -8.89
C ILE A 443 -13.55 -18.33 -9.70
N ASN A 444 -14.12 -19.50 -10.05
CA ASN A 444 -15.38 -19.55 -10.75
C ASN A 444 -16.57 -19.32 -9.81
N GLU A 445 -17.76 -19.12 -10.38
CA GLU A 445 -18.99 -18.79 -9.64
C GLU A 445 -19.41 -19.90 -8.66
N GLU A 446 -19.28 -21.15 -9.07
CA GLU A 446 -19.64 -22.30 -8.23
C GLU A 446 -18.78 -22.37 -6.98
N LEU A 447 -17.46 -22.25 -7.14
CA LEU A 447 -16.50 -22.22 -6.04
C LEU A 447 -16.71 -21.01 -5.14
N TYR A 448 -16.96 -19.83 -5.73
CA TYR A 448 -17.27 -18.62 -4.98
C TYR A 448 -18.49 -18.80 -4.07
N LYS A 449 -19.62 -19.28 -4.62
CA LYS A 449 -20.85 -19.52 -3.83
C LYS A 449 -20.60 -20.46 -2.65
N LYS A 450 -19.87 -21.55 -2.89
CA LYS A 450 -19.50 -22.52 -1.85
C LYS A 450 -18.60 -21.90 -0.78
N LEU A 451 -17.53 -21.24 -1.18
CA LEU A 451 -16.58 -20.60 -0.24
C LEU A 451 -17.23 -19.46 0.53
N LYS A 452 -18.08 -18.67 -0.10
CA LYS A 452 -18.82 -17.57 0.56
C LYS A 452 -19.72 -18.11 1.67
N LEU A 453 -20.49 -19.16 1.41
CA LEU A 453 -21.35 -19.79 2.44
C LEU A 453 -20.53 -20.31 3.62
N LEU A 454 -19.44 -21.01 3.34
CA LEU A 454 -18.55 -21.57 4.37
C LEU A 454 -17.90 -20.46 5.21
N SER A 455 -17.40 -19.39 4.56
CA SER A 455 -16.76 -18.27 5.26
C SER A 455 -17.74 -17.48 6.12
N GLN A 456 -18.97 -17.28 5.65
CA GLN A 456 -20.03 -16.63 6.44
C GLN A 456 -20.40 -17.48 7.66
N THR A 457 -20.50 -18.78 7.51
CA THR A 457 -20.75 -19.72 8.63
C THR A 457 -19.60 -19.64 9.64
N ALA A 458 -18.36 -19.73 9.19
CA ALA A 458 -17.18 -19.65 10.04
C ALA A 458 -17.08 -18.29 10.78
N ARG A 459 -17.38 -17.19 10.08
CA ARG A 459 -17.43 -15.84 10.69
C ARG A 459 -18.50 -15.75 11.77
N THR A 460 -19.72 -16.24 11.49
CA THR A 460 -20.83 -16.26 12.44
C THR A 460 -20.48 -17.09 13.67
N THR A 461 -19.87 -18.25 13.49
CA THR A 461 -19.43 -19.13 14.60
C THR A 461 -18.39 -18.41 15.45
N ALA A 462 -17.38 -17.77 14.85
CA ALA A 462 -16.38 -17.01 15.57
C ALA A 462 -16.97 -15.79 16.31
N PHE A 463 -17.96 -15.12 15.72
CA PHE A 463 -18.69 -14.04 16.37
C PHE A 463 -19.49 -14.51 17.60
N ASN A 464 -20.15 -15.66 17.49
CA ASN A 464 -20.87 -16.28 18.62
C ASN A 464 -19.89 -16.65 19.74
N LEU A 465 -18.68 -17.13 19.41
CA LEU A 465 -17.63 -17.39 20.39
C LEU A 465 -17.22 -16.12 21.14
N VAL A 466 -17.08 -14.98 20.43
CA VAL A 466 -16.79 -13.69 21.09
C VAL A 466 -17.88 -13.35 22.13
N HIS A 467 -19.15 -13.45 21.74
CA HIS A 467 -20.26 -13.18 22.67
C HIS A 467 -20.30 -14.14 23.84
N LEU A 468 -20.04 -15.42 23.58
CA LEU A 468 -19.99 -16.44 24.62
C LEU A 468 -18.88 -16.11 25.64
N MET A 469 -17.67 -15.81 25.18
CA MET A 469 -16.56 -15.44 26.06
C MET A 469 -16.84 -14.16 26.87
N GLN A 470 -17.51 -13.19 26.29
CA GLN A 470 -17.97 -12.00 27.01
C GLN A 470 -18.98 -12.37 28.12
N LYS A 471 -19.98 -13.22 27.82
CA LYS A 471 -20.97 -13.66 28.79
C LYS A 471 -20.34 -14.39 29.97
N TYR A 472 -19.40 -15.31 29.70
CA TYR A 472 -18.72 -16.06 30.75
C TYR A 472 -17.81 -15.21 31.65
N ARG A 473 -17.31 -14.10 31.13
CA ARG A 473 -16.55 -13.15 31.95
C ARG A 473 -17.41 -12.50 33.04
N PHE A 474 -18.68 -12.22 32.72
CA PHE A 474 -19.61 -11.62 33.67
C PHE A 474 -20.37 -12.62 34.53
N ARG A 475 -20.30 -13.92 34.23
CA ARG A 475 -20.97 -15.00 34.96
C ARG A 475 -20.05 -16.23 35.08
N PRO A 476 -19.02 -16.15 35.93
CA PRO A 476 -18.04 -17.24 36.06
C PRO A 476 -18.64 -18.53 36.63
N ASP A 477 -19.80 -18.47 37.26
CA ASP A 477 -20.57 -19.60 37.77
C ASP A 477 -21.10 -20.56 36.68
N LYS A 478 -21.17 -20.10 35.44
CA LYS A 478 -21.67 -20.89 34.30
C LYS A 478 -20.56 -21.53 33.43
N ARG A 479 -19.38 -21.73 33.97
CA ARG A 479 -18.22 -22.29 33.22
C ARG A 479 -18.42 -23.73 32.75
N GLU A 480 -19.30 -24.51 33.39
CA GLU A 480 -19.58 -25.89 33.01
C GLU A 480 -20.24 -26.07 31.66
N ASP A 481 -20.94 -25.04 31.18
CA ASP A 481 -21.59 -25.04 29.84
C ASP A 481 -20.60 -24.96 28.67
N LEU A 482 -19.30 -24.69 28.90
CA LEU A 482 -18.29 -24.56 27.87
C LEU A 482 -17.85 -25.88 27.23
N SER A 483 -18.14 -27.01 27.88
CA SER A 483 -17.88 -28.32 27.34
C SER A 483 -18.71 -28.66 26.08
N LEU A 484 -19.73 -27.83 25.79
CA LEU A 484 -20.62 -27.94 24.65
C LEU A 484 -20.22 -27.09 23.43
N ILE A 485 -19.07 -26.39 23.50
CA ILE A 485 -18.62 -25.60 22.36
C ILE A 485 -18.01 -26.54 21.30
N HIS A 486 -18.82 -26.97 20.36
CA HIS A 486 -18.33 -27.54 19.11
C HIS A 486 -17.91 -26.38 18.21
N ILE A 487 -16.61 -26.14 18.09
CA ILE A 487 -16.06 -25.27 17.06
C ILE A 487 -16.04 -26.12 15.80
N SER A 488 -17.05 -25.95 14.93
CA SER A 488 -17.09 -26.63 13.64
C SER A 488 -15.91 -26.17 12.78
N GLU A 489 -15.17 -27.13 12.26
CA GLU A 489 -14.04 -26.95 11.35
C GLU A 489 -14.46 -26.31 10.01
#